data_6a773f85390bee85fd3b2fd59c26f051
#
_entry.id   6a773f85390bee85fd3b2fd59c26f051
#
_cell.length_a   1.000
_cell.length_b   1.000
_cell.length_c   1.000
_cell.angle_alpha   90.00
_cell.angle_beta   90.00
_cell.angle_gamma   90.00
#
_symmetry.space_group_name_H-M   'P 1'
#
loop_
_entity.id
_entity.type
_entity.pdbx_description
1 polymer ?
#
loop_
_entity_poly.entity_id
_entity_poly.type
_entity_poly.pdbx_seq_one_letter_code
_entity_poly.pdbx_strand_id
1 'polypeptide(L)'
;VLRISPIPPLRAAVSAYVELFRNIPVLCLLIFVVFALPEVGVVIDYEPCVVLTLILVSSSFACDNLRTGINAIDPGQIEAARSLGLCFMGIVTSVVLPQALRNVVQPMVTLFISVIISSSTGALVPLAHNELTGLVSRINTTDAMGIPTFLIAALFYVATGLVIAGVGRIVERRVEIWR
;
A
#
# COMPACT_ATOMS: atom_id res chain seq x y z
N VAL A 1 -5.24 13.58 -3.25
CA VAL A 1 -5.95 14.88 -3.20
C VAL A 1 -5.08 15.95 -2.54
N LEU A 2 -4.60 15.78 -1.31
CA LEU A 2 -3.81 16.80 -0.59
C LEU A 2 -2.49 17.18 -1.28
N ARG A 3 -1.83 16.23 -1.96
CA ARG A 3 -0.57 16.46 -2.71
C ARG A 3 -0.76 17.34 -3.97
N ILE A 4 -1.99 17.48 -4.45
CA ILE A 4 -2.37 18.35 -5.57
C ILE A 4 -3.12 19.61 -5.07
N SER A 5 -3.15 19.85 -3.79
CA SER A 5 -3.81 21.02 -3.19
C SER A 5 -3.18 22.32 -3.70
N PRO A 6 -3.98 23.36 -3.94
CA PRO A 6 -3.49 24.69 -4.25
C PRO A 6 -2.78 25.37 -3.05
N ILE A 7 -2.90 24.81 -1.84
CA ILE A 7 -2.30 25.33 -0.62
C ILE A 7 -0.84 24.88 -0.50
N PRO A 8 0.17 25.76 -0.71
CA PRO A 8 1.58 25.37 -0.76
C PRO A 8 2.10 24.66 0.48
N PRO A 9 1.82 25.09 1.74
CA PRO A 9 2.34 24.42 2.92
C PRO A 9 1.76 23.00 3.09
N LEU A 10 0.49 22.80 2.76
CA LEU A 10 -0.14 21.48 2.82
C LEU A 10 0.46 20.51 1.79
N ARG A 11 0.69 21.00 0.57
CA ARG A 11 1.34 20.21 -0.48
C ARG A 11 2.77 19.83 -0.09
N ALA A 12 3.54 20.77 0.50
CA ALA A 12 4.90 20.53 0.97
C ALA A 12 4.93 19.47 2.08
N ALA A 13 4.06 19.56 3.08
CA ALA A 13 3.95 18.60 4.17
C ALA A 13 3.63 17.18 3.68
N VAL A 14 2.64 17.05 2.79
CA VAL A 14 2.28 15.74 2.22
C VAL A 14 3.38 15.19 1.31
N SER A 15 4.08 16.05 0.56
CA SER A 15 5.22 15.60 -0.25
C SER A 15 6.35 15.10 0.61
N ALA A 16 6.69 15.81 1.67
CA ALA A 16 7.71 15.38 2.64
C ALA A 16 7.34 14.05 3.32
N TYR A 17 6.07 13.88 3.71
CA TYR A 17 5.55 12.62 4.23
C TYR A 17 5.76 11.47 3.24
N VAL A 18 5.32 11.63 2.00
CA VAL A 18 5.40 10.59 0.97
C VAL A 18 6.86 10.26 0.66
N GLU A 19 7.73 11.25 0.52
CA GLU A 19 9.15 11.03 0.24
C GLU A 19 9.86 10.35 1.40
N LEU A 20 9.54 10.72 2.65
CA LEU A 20 10.12 10.09 3.83
C LEU A 20 9.73 8.60 3.89
N PHE A 21 8.45 8.29 3.91
CA PHE A 21 7.98 6.91 4.15
C PHE A 21 8.16 5.96 2.96
N ARG A 22 8.33 6.47 1.74
CA ARG A 22 8.71 5.63 0.58
C ARG A 22 10.16 5.19 0.58
N ASN A 23 11.04 5.99 1.18
CA ASN A 23 12.49 5.74 1.12
C ASN A 23 13.02 5.07 2.40
N ILE A 24 12.21 4.91 3.43
CA ILE A 24 12.59 4.17 4.63
C ILE A 24 12.26 2.67 4.42
N PRO A 25 13.23 1.77 4.60
CA PRO A 25 12.96 0.33 4.61
C PRO A 25 11.93 -0.02 5.71
N VAL A 26 10.94 -0.85 5.35
CA VAL A 26 9.85 -1.24 6.28
C VAL A 26 10.40 -1.78 7.60
N LEU A 27 11.41 -2.65 7.53
CA LEU A 27 12.04 -3.23 8.73
C LEU A 27 12.69 -2.16 9.62
N CYS A 28 13.39 -1.19 9.04
CA CYS A 28 14.02 -0.11 9.81
C CYS A 28 12.97 0.74 10.54
N LEU A 29 11.85 1.05 9.86
CA LEU A 29 10.75 1.77 10.47
C LEU A 29 10.07 0.95 11.58
N LEU A 30 9.89 -0.36 11.37
CA LEU A 30 9.33 -1.25 12.38
C LEU A 30 10.21 -1.28 13.64
N ILE A 31 11.53 -1.45 13.49
CA ILE A 31 12.49 -1.42 14.61
C ILE A 31 12.40 -0.08 15.34
N PHE A 32 12.33 1.02 14.61
CA PHE A 32 12.17 2.35 15.20
C PHE A 32 10.86 2.46 16.01
N VAL A 33 9.73 2.03 15.45
CA VAL A 33 8.43 2.09 16.12
C VAL A 33 8.40 1.20 17.37
N VAL A 34 8.99 0.00 17.31
CA VAL A 34 8.96 -0.96 18.42
C VAL A 34 9.90 -0.56 19.55
N PHE A 35 11.09 -0.03 19.24
CA PHE A 35 12.12 0.21 20.27
C PHE A 35 12.30 1.69 20.61
N ALA A 36 12.11 2.62 19.69
CA ALA A 36 12.34 4.03 19.97
C ALA A 36 11.11 4.75 20.55
N LEU A 37 9.87 4.34 20.22
CA LEU A 37 8.68 4.96 20.80
C LEU A 37 8.55 4.75 22.32
N PRO A 38 8.83 3.56 22.89
CA PRO A 38 8.83 3.37 24.33
C PRO A 38 9.82 4.29 25.08
N GLU A 39 10.98 4.60 24.50
CA GLU A 39 11.96 5.51 25.12
C GLU A 39 11.43 6.94 25.32
N VAL A 40 10.45 7.35 24.50
CA VAL A 40 9.77 8.65 24.65
C VAL A 40 8.43 8.54 25.38
N GLY A 41 8.16 7.39 26.04
CA GLY A 41 6.96 7.15 26.85
C GLY A 41 5.73 6.70 26.06
N VAL A 42 5.84 6.39 24.78
CA VAL A 42 4.75 5.86 23.96
C VAL A 42 4.87 4.35 23.85
N VAL A 43 4.17 3.62 24.70
CA VAL A 43 4.18 2.14 24.70
C VAL A 43 2.98 1.64 23.89
N ILE A 44 3.26 0.90 22.83
CA ILE A 44 2.27 0.28 21.94
C ILE A 44 2.61 -1.21 21.86
N ASP A 45 1.58 -2.05 21.89
CA ASP A 45 1.76 -3.49 21.72
C ASP A 45 2.38 -3.82 20.35
N TYR A 46 3.05 -4.96 20.28
CA TYR A 46 3.83 -5.31 19.09
C TYR A 46 3.00 -5.39 17.80
N GLU A 47 1.85 -6.07 17.81
CA GLU A 47 0.99 -6.21 16.63
C GLU A 47 0.50 -4.86 16.08
N PRO A 48 -0.01 -3.92 16.89
CA PRO A 48 -0.29 -2.55 16.45
C PRO A 48 0.94 -1.80 15.90
N CYS A 49 2.15 -2.05 16.40
CA CYS A 49 3.37 -1.46 15.83
C CYS A 49 3.62 -1.92 14.39
N VAL A 50 3.43 -3.22 14.11
CA VAL A 50 3.52 -3.76 12.74
C VAL A 50 2.49 -3.12 11.83
N VAL A 51 1.22 -3.07 12.28
CA VAL A 51 0.12 -2.48 11.52
C VAL A 51 0.38 -1.00 11.25
N LEU A 52 0.80 -0.23 12.26
CA LEU A 52 1.14 1.19 12.11
C LEU A 52 2.24 1.40 11.08
N THR A 53 3.31 0.60 11.16
CA THR A 53 4.42 0.66 10.21
C THR A 53 3.95 0.40 8.77
N LEU A 54 3.16 -0.65 8.57
CA LEU A 54 2.59 -0.98 7.27
C LEU A 54 1.66 0.10 6.74
N ILE A 55 0.84 0.72 7.59
CA ILE A 55 -0.03 1.84 7.22
C ILE A 55 0.80 3.04 6.75
N LEU A 56 1.81 3.45 7.50
CA LEU A 56 2.65 4.61 7.17
C LEU A 56 3.34 4.44 5.82
N VAL A 57 3.94 3.28 5.58
CA VAL A 57 4.63 2.99 4.32
C VAL A 57 3.63 2.84 3.18
N SER A 58 2.59 2.03 3.35
CA SER A 58 1.65 1.71 2.27
C SER A 58 0.82 2.91 1.84
N SER A 59 0.45 3.80 2.77
CA SER A 59 -0.28 5.03 2.43
C SER A 59 0.57 5.99 1.59
N SER A 60 1.89 6.00 1.76
CA SER A 60 2.80 6.78 0.93
C SER A 60 2.82 6.26 -0.52
N PHE A 61 2.92 4.94 -0.71
CA PHE A 61 2.84 4.31 -2.03
C PHE A 61 1.45 4.45 -2.66
N ALA A 62 0.37 4.30 -1.88
CA ALA A 62 -1.00 4.52 -2.36
C ALA A 62 -1.20 5.95 -2.87
N CYS A 63 -0.69 6.94 -2.14
CA CYS A 63 -0.73 8.34 -2.56
C CYS A 63 -0.03 8.57 -3.91
N ASP A 64 1.09 7.92 -4.12
CA ASP A 64 1.86 8.05 -5.36
C ASP A 64 1.19 7.31 -6.53
N ASN A 65 0.67 6.11 -6.31
CA ASN A 65 -0.10 5.35 -7.29
C ASN A 65 -1.33 6.14 -7.77
N LEU A 66 -2.08 6.74 -6.84
CA LEU A 66 -3.22 7.60 -7.16
C LEU A 66 -2.81 8.82 -8.00
N ARG A 67 -1.71 9.48 -7.63
CA ARG A 67 -1.18 10.61 -8.40
C ARG A 67 -0.78 10.20 -9.81
N THR A 68 -0.06 9.08 -9.93
CA THR A 68 0.39 8.57 -11.23
C THR A 68 -0.80 8.21 -12.11
N GLY A 69 -1.84 7.59 -11.57
CA GLY A 69 -3.06 7.26 -12.30
C GLY A 69 -3.81 8.49 -12.82
N ILE A 70 -3.84 9.58 -12.06
CA ILE A 70 -4.43 10.86 -12.51
C ILE A 70 -3.55 11.51 -13.58
N ASN A 71 -2.23 11.53 -13.39
CA ASN A 71 -1.30 12.16 -14.32
C ASN A 71 -1.16 11.39 -15.66
N ALA A 72 -1.62 10.15 -15.71
CA ALA A 72 -1.65 9.36 -16.94
C ALA A 72 -2.79 9.75 -17.90
N ILE A 73 -3.67 10.66 -17.51
CA ILE A 73 -4.77 11.15 -18.36
C ILE A 73 -4.21 12.22 -19.30
N ASP A 74 -4.50 12.05 -20.60
CA ASP A 74 -4.08 13.00 -21.63
C ASP A 74 -4.69 14.40 -21.36
N PRO A 75 -3.87 15.46 -21.24
CA PRO A 75 -4.35 16.82 -21.10
C PRO A 75 -5.31 17.27 -22.20
N GLY A 76 -5.14 16.76 -23.42
CA GLY A 76 -6.02 17.05 -24.57
C GLY A 76 -7.47 16.64 -24.32
N GLN A 77 -7.72 15.57 -23.55
CA GLN A 77 -9.08 15.18 -23.17
C GLN A 77 -9.73 16.19 -22.23
N ILE A 78 -8.95 16.77 -21.33
CA ILE A 78 -9.41 17.82 -20.42
C ILE A 78 -9.73 19.10 -21.19
N GLU A 79 -8.87 19.46 -22.15
CA GLU A 79 -9.08 20.63 -23.02
C GLU A 79 -10.29 20.46 -23.93
N ALA A 80 -10.46 19.29 -24.52
CA ALA A 80 -11.65 18.96 -25.32
C ALA A 80 -12.95 19.06 -24.51
N ALA A 81 -12.94 18.53 -23.27
CA ALA A 81 -14.09 18.62 -22.38
C ALA A 81 -14.42 20.08 -21.99
N ARG A 82 -13.41 20.93 -21.80
CA ARG A 82 -13.60 22.38 -21.59
C ARG A 82 -14.20 23.06 -22.81
N SER A 83 -13.74 22.71 -23.99
CA SER A 83 -14.27 23.27 -25.26
C SER A 83 -15.73 22.91 -25.49
N LEU A 84 -16.18 21.75 -24.95
CA LEU A 84 -17.59 21.36 -24.93
C LEU A 84 -18.42 22.04 -23.84
N GLY A 85 -17.84 22.97 -23.08
CA GLY A 85 -18.52 23.75 -22.04
C GLY A 85 -18.72 23.00 -20.72
N LEU A 86 -18.04 21.88 -20.48
CA LEU A 86 -18.14 21.17 -19.20
C LEU A 86 -17.55 22.00 -18.06
N CYS A 87 -18.29 22.17 -16.97
CA CYS A 87 -17.76 22.77 -15.75
C CYS A 87 -16.69 21.88 -15.11
N PHE A 88 -15.88 22.45 -14.22
CA PHE A 88 -14.79 21.71 -13.53
C PHE A 88 -15.25 20.39 -12.92
N MET A 89 -16.38 20.37 -12.21
CA MET A 89 -16.89 19.14 -11.60
C MET A 89 -17.34 18.13 -12.65
N GLY A 90 -17.93 18.56 -13.75
CA GLY A 90 -18.29 17.71 -14.88
C GLY A 90 -17.05 17.04 -15.51
N ILE A 91 -15.95 17.81 -15.69
CA ILE A 91 -14.68 17.26 -16.19
C ILE A 91 -14.14 16.21 -15.22
N VAL A 92 -14.11 16.53 -13.90
CA VAL A 92 -13.60 15.62 -12.89
C VAL A 92 -14.41 14.32 -12.85
N THR A 93 -15.73 14.40 -12.81
CA THR A 93 -16.59 13.21 -12.62
C THR A 93 -16.79 12.39 -13.89
N SER A 94 -16.84 13.04 -15.08
CA SER A 94 -17.17 12.34 -16.33
C SER A 94 -15.94 11.98 -17.16
N VAL A 95 -14.80 12.65 -16.97
CA VAL A 95 -13.59 12.43 -17.77
C VAL A 95 -12.45 11.91 -16.92
N VAL A 96 -12.08 12.63 -15.87
CA VAL A 96 -10.87 12.34 -15.08
C VAL A 96 -11.05 11.12 -14.18
N LEU A 97 -12.09 11.11 -13.36
CA LEU A 97 -12.29 10.09 -12.32
C LEU A 97 -12.45 8.67 -12.89
N PRO A 98 -13.28 8.42 -13.93
CA PRO A 98 -13.42 7.08 -14.50
C PRO A 98 -12.11 6.54 -15.08
N GLN A 99 -11.32 7.40 -15.73
CA GLN A 99 -10.04 7.01 -16.31
C GLN A 99 -8.96 6.82 -15.25
N ALA A 100 -8.88 7.73 -14.27
CA ALA A 100 -7.95 7.61 -13.15
C ALA A 100 -8.15 6.31 -12.36
N LEU A 101 -9.42 5.94 -12.09
CA LEU A 101 -9.74 4.69 -11.39
C LEU A 101 -9.21 3.48 -12.15
N ARG A 102 -9.34 3.42 -13.47
CA ARG A 102 -8.78 2.32 -14.29
C ARG A 102 -7.27 2.22 -14.14
N ASN A 103 -6.58 3.36 -14.28
CA ASN A 103 -5.13 3.42 -14.21
C ASN A 103 -4.57 3.03 -12.83
N VAL A 104 -5.38 3.15 -11.78
CA VAL A 104 -4.97 2.91 -10.39
C VAL A 104 -5.23 1.47 -9.93
N VAL A 105 -6.18 0.74 -10.53
CA VAL A 105 -6.57 -0.61 -10.06
C VAL A 105 -5.36 -1.54 -9.97
N GLN A 106 -4.59 -1.71 -11.03
CA GLN A 106 -3.44 -2.62 -11.05
C GLN A 106 -2.32 -2.22 -10.07
N PRO A 107 -1.85 -0.95 -10.02
CA PRO A 107 -0.91 -0.52 -9.01
C PRO A 107 -1.39 -0.75 -7.57
N MET A 108 -2.68 -0.56 -7.31
CA MET A 108 -3.25 -0.81 -5.97
C MET A 108 -3.31 -2.29 -5.63
N VAL A 109 -3.66 -3.16 -6.57
CA VAL A 109 -3.61 -4.62 -6.39
C VAL A 109 -2.19 -5.07 -6.05
N THR A 110 -1.20 -4.58 -6.79
CA THR A 110 0.23 -4.86 -6.52
C THR A 110 0.65 -4.36 -5.15
N LEU A 111 0.20 -3.17 -4.75
CA LEU A 111 0.45 -2.63 -3.42
C LEU A 111 -0.14 -3.53 -2.31
N PHE A 112 -1.38 -3.98 -2.44
CA PHE A 112 -2.00 -4.89 -1.47
C PHE A 112 -1.23 -6.20 -1.32
N ILE A 113 -0.81 -6.81 -2.42
CA ILE A 113 0.04 -8.02 -2.39
C ILE A 113 1.36 -7.71 -1.66
N SER A 114 2.00 -6.58 -1.99
CA SER A 114 3.25 -6.17 -1.34
C SER A 114 3.09 -5.95 0.17
N VAL A 115 1.97 -5.38 0.62
CA VAL A 115 1.67 -5.18 2.05
C VAL A 115 1.58 -6.52 2.78
N ILE A 116 0.89 -7.51 2.18
CA ILE A 116 0.78 -8.85 2.78
C ILE A 116 2.15 -9.54 2.86
N ILE A 117 2.95 -9.46 1.81
CA ILE A 117 4.31 -10.00 1.85
C ILE A 117 5.15 -9.26 2.89
N SER A 118 5.04 -7.93 2.95
CA SER A 118 5.78 -7.10 3.92
C SER A 118 5.37 -7.35 5.37
N SER A 119 4.17 -7.87 5.64
CA SER A 119 3.77 -8.24 7.00
C SER A 119 4.67 -9.32 7.60
N SER A 120 5.29 -10.17 6.77
CA SER A 120 6.26 -11.17 7.22
C SER A 120 7.52 -10.57 7.86
N THR A 121 7.81 -9.28 7.62
CA THR A 121 8.95 -8.60 8.29
C THR A 121 8.73 -8.48 9.79
N GLY A 122 7.49 -8.58 10.27
CA GLY A 122 7.17 -8.69 11.68
C GLY A 122 7.89 -9.86 12.38
N ALA A 123 8.06 -10.99 11.71
CA ALA A 123 8.78 -12.15 12.26
C ALA A 123 10.25 -11.90 12.60
N LEU A 124 10.86 -10.87 12.01
CA LEU A 124 12.28 -10.56 12.23
C LEU A 124 12.55 -9.85 13.57
N VAL A 125 11.50 -9.37 14.24
CA VAL A 125 11.61 -8.82 15.60
C VAL A 125 11.30 -9.92 16.60
N PRO A 126 12.15 -10.16 17.61
CA PRO A 126 12.01 -11.34 18.52
C PRO A 126 10.76 -11.34 19.41
N LEU A 127 9.88 -10.36 19.28
CA LEU A 127 8.62 -10.22 20.01
C LEU A 127 7.41 -10.82 19.24
N ALA A 128 7.61 -11.25 18.00
CA ALA A 128 6.54 -11.72 17.12
C ALA A 128 6.20 -13.18 17.38
N HIS A 129 5.00 -13.45 17.86
CA HIS A 129 4.55 -14.83 18.10
C HIS A 129 3.28 -15.21 17.35
N ASN A 130 2.51 -14.25 16.81
CA ASN A 130 1.15 -14.51 16.32
C ASN A 130 0.98 -14.36 14.81
N GLU A 131 2.02 -13.99 14.06
CA GLU A 131 1.93 -13.94 12.60
C GLU A 131 2.51 -15.21 11.97
N LEU A 132 2.13 -15.48 10.72
CA LEU A 132 2.42 -16.76 10.04
C LEU A 132 3.92 -17.10 10.02
N THR A 133 4.77 -16.13 9.69
CA THR A 133 6.22 -16.36 9.59
C THR A 133 6.87 -16.54 10.96
N GLY A 134 6.40 -15.81 11.98
CA GLY A 134 6.83 -15.98 13.36
C GLY A 134 6.40 -17.33 13.94
N LEU A 135 5.19 -17.81 13.62
CA LEU A 135 4.73 -19.14 13.99
C LEU A 135 5.62 -20.23 13.35
N VAL A 136 5.92 -20.12 12.06
CA VAL A 136 6.81 -21.05 11.34
C VAL A 136 8.21 -21.04 11.95
N SER A 137 8.76 -19.88 12.26
CA SER A 137 10.07 -19.74 12.92
C SER A 137 10.07 -20.43 14.28
N ARG A 138 9.00 -20.28 15.07
CA ARG A 138 8.84 -20.93 16.37
C ARG A 138 8.75 -22.44 16.25
N ILE A 139 7.93 -22.98 15.34
CA ILE A 139 7.82 -24.42 15.09
C ILE A 139 9.18 -24.97 14.68
N ASN A 140 9.92 -24.24 13.84
CA ASN A 140 11.23 -24.67 13.39
C ASN A 140 12.28 -24.73 14.50
N THR A 141 12.22 -23.77 15.46
CA THR A 141 13.14 -23.76 16.61
C THR A 141 12.78 -24.82 17.65
N THR A 142 11.49 -25.18 17.77
CA THR A 142 11.02 -26.15 18.79
C THR A 142 11.10 -27.58 18.26
N ASP A 143 10.65 -27.82 17.04
CA ASP A 143 10.40 -29.16 16.49
C ASP A 143 11.39 -29.54 15.39
N ALA A 144 12.33 -28.65 15.04
CA ALA A 144 13.35 -28.84 13.99
C ALA A 144 12.78 -29.33 12.65
N MET A 145 11.54 -28.92 12.31
CA MET A 145 10.83 -29.36 11.11
C MET A 145 11.44 -28.88 9.79
N GLY A 146 12.35 -27.92 9.82
CA GLY A 146 13.19 -27.50 8.70
C GLY A 146 12.43 -26.90 7.51
N ILE A 147 12.86 -27.24 6.31
CA ILE A 147 12.36 -26.71 5.04
C ILE A 147 10.84 -26.86 4.84
N PRO A 148 10.17 -27.96 5.21
CA PRO A 148 8.73 -28.14 4.97
C PRO A 148 7.85 -27.04 5.55
N THR A 149 8.13 -26.55 6.74
CA THR A 149 7.33 -25.48 7.39
C THR A 149 7.45 -24.15 6.65
N PHE A 150 8.64 -23.81 6.17
CA PHE A 150 8.84 -22.60 5.34
C PHE A 150 8.14 -22.71 4.00
N LEU A 151 8.13 -23.90 3.37
CA LEU A 151 7.40 -24.13 2.11
C LEU A 151 5.89 -23.95 2.30
N ILE A 152 5.33 -24.44 3.40
CA ILE A 152 3.91 -24.28 3.71
C ILE A 152 3.59 -22.77 3.86
N ALA A 153 4.39 -22.04 4.63
CA ALA A 153 4.19 -20.59 4.77
C ALA A 153 4.28 -19.85 3.42
N ALA A 154 5.29 -20.19 2.61
CA ALA A 154 5.44 -19.61 1.27
C ALA A 154 4.22 -19.89 0.39
N LEU A 155 3.67 -21.12 0.43
CA LEU A 155 2.45 -21.46 -0.30
C LEU A 155 1.25 -20.65 0.15
N PHE A 156 1.09 -20.37 1.46
CA PHE A 156 0.03 -19.51 1.96
C PHE A 156 0.17 -18.06 1.45
N TYR A 157 1.37 -17.49 1.45
CA TYR A 157 1.61 -16.16 0.89
C TYR A 157 1.31 -16.12 -0.62
N VAL A 158 1.79 -17.12 -1.37
CA VAL A 158 1.51 -17.23 -2.82
C VAL A 158 0.01 -17.38 -3.07
N ALA A 159 -0.68 -18.27 -2.35
CA ALA A 159 -2.12 -18.46 -2.50
C ALA A 159 -2.89 -17.17 -2.23
N THR A 160 -2.57 -16.47 -1.14
CA THR A 160 -3.20 -15.18 -0.79
C THR A 160 -2.94 -14.13 -1.87
N GLY A 161 -1.72 -14.03 -2.38
CA GLY A 161 -1.35 -13.14 -3.48
C GLY A 161 -2.13 -13.45 -4.76
N LEU A 162 -2.30 -14.73 -5.11
CA LEU A 162 -3.07 -15.18 -6.27
C LEU A 162 -4.56 -14.84 -6.13
N VAL A 163 -5.14 -15.00 -4.93
CA VAL A 163 -6.53 -14.62 -4.65
C VAL A 163 -6.72 -13.12 -4.87
N ILE A 164 -5.83 -12.29 -4.31
CA ILE A 164 -5.90 -10.83 -4.48
C ILE A 164 -5.72 -10.42 -5.94
N ALA A 165 -4.76 -11.04 -6.65
CA ALA A 165 -4.58 -10.80 -8.07
C ALA A 165 -5.80 -11.22 -8.90
N GLY A 166 -6.48 -12.30 -8.51
CA GLY A 166 -7.73 -12.75 -9.11
C GLY A 166 -8.86 -11.75 -8.92
N VAL A 167 -9.06 -11.29 -7.67
CA VAL A 167 -10.04 -10.25 -7.35
C VAL A 167 -9.71 -8.94 -8.10
N GLY A 168 -8.44 -8.55 -8.13
CA GLY A 168 -7.98 -7.37 -8.86
C GLY A 168 -8.37 -7.42 -10.34
N ARG A 169 -8.15 -8.57 -11.02
CA ARG A 169 -8.57 -8.78 -12.41
C ARG A 169 -10.07 -8.68 -12.62
N ILE A 170 -10.87 -9.14 -11.67
CA ILE A 170 -12.34 -9.02 -11.74
C ILE A 170 -12.76 -7.55 -11.63
N VAL A 171 -12.14 -6.80 -10.69
CA VAL A 171 -12.39 -5.37 -10.52
C VAL A 171 -12.00 -4.60 -11.78
N GLU A 172 -10.82 -4.87 -12.33
CA GLU A 172 -10.30 -4.25 -13.55
C GLU A 172 -11.28 -4.44 -14.73
N ARG A 173 -11.71 -5.68 -14.98
CA ARG A 173 -12.70 -5.98 -16.03
C ARG A 173 -14.02 -5.22 -15.84
N ARG A 174 -14.49 -5.06 -14.61
CA ARG A 174 -15.72 -4.29 -14.34
C ARG A 174 -15.55 -2.80 -14.60
N VAL A 175 -14.37 -2.26 -14.36
CA VAL A 175 -14.06 -0.84 -14.63
C VAL A 175 -13.82 -0.60 -16.14
N GLU A 176 -13.38 -1.63 -16.90
CA GLU A 176 -13.23 -1.54 -18.36
C GLU A 176 -14.55 -1.52 -19.15
N ILE A 177 -15.63 -2.11 -18.63
CA ILE A 177 -16.93 -2.26 -19.32
C ILE A 177 -17.65 -0.92 -19.56
N TRP A 178 -17.17 0.18 -19.02
CA TRP A 178 -17.72 1.52 -19.22
C TRP A 178 -17.04 2.27 -20.39
N ARG A 179 -16.81 1.59 -21.51
CA ARG A 179 -16.39 2.18 -22.77
C ARG A 179 -17.58 2.58 -23.62
#